data_31e6b88cc2ec2dab6bbce84b14adfbbe
#
_entry.id   31e6b88cc2ec2dab6bbce84b14adfbbe
#
_cell.length_a   1.000
_cell.length_b   1.000
_cell.length_c   1.000
_cell.angle_alpha   90.00
_cell.angle_beta   90.00
_cell.angle_gamma   90.00
#
_symmetry.space_group_name_H-M   'P 1'
#
loop_
_entity.id
_entity.type
_entity.pdbx_description
1 polymer ?
#
loop_
_entity_poly.entity_id
_entity_poly.type
_entity_poly.pdbx_seq_one_letter_code
_entity_poly.pdbx_strand_id
1 'polypeptide(L)'
;MRTQVGIIGAGPAGLLLSHLLHLRGIESVVLETRSRVDIESTIRAGVLEQGTMDLLNEAGLGARMQAEGALHHGFELAFEGQRRRIALTELTGHSITVYAQHEVIKDLVAARVAADGALKFGVTDVSLHNFDAAPDTPRPSIRYKHEGFEHTLECDFIVGCDGSQGVARGSMPQAQRQDYQRIYPFGWFGILVDAPPSSEELIYARHDRGFALISTRSPNVQRMYFQCDPKDSVDAWSDDRIWAELHARVDTHDGWQITEGRIFQKNIVGMRSFVSTPMQSGKLFLAGDAAHIVPPTGAKGMNLAVSDVRVLSAALQAFYNQGTHDQLDRYTETALKRVWRAEHFSWWMTRMLHKLDDTSPFEQRLQVAELEHVTTSRAAATALAENYVGSVAV
;
A
#
# COMPACT_ATOMS: atom_id res chain seq x y z
N MET A 1 -0.07 31.38 -8.02
CA MET A 1 0.99 30.41 -8.41
C MET A 1 0.43 29.48 -9.47
N ARG A 2 1.26 29.02 -10.45
CA ARG A 2 0.80 28.10 -11.51
C ARG A 2 1.78 26.95 -11.68
N THR A 3 1.28 25.77 -12.04
CA THR A 3 2.04 24.58 -12.41
C THR A 3 1.28 23.77 -13.48
N GLN A 4 1.88 22.76 -14.07
CA GLN A 4 1.18 21.83 -14.96
C GLN A 4 0.33 20.84 -14.15
N VAL A 5 0.88 20.22 -13.08
CA VAL A 5 0.17 19.24 -12.25
C VAL A 5 0.21 19.64 -10.78
N GLY A 6 -0.95 19.84 -10.18
CA GLY A 6 -1.11 20.01 -8.72
C GLY A 6 -1.35 18.65 -8.06
N ILE A 7 -0.50 18.26 -7.11
CA ILE A 7 -0.57 16.96 -6.43
C ILE A 7 -0.91 17.19 -4.97
N ILE A 8 -1.93 16.49 -4.46
CA ILE A 8 -2.33 16.55 -3.05
C ILE A 8 -1.91 15.26 -2.37
N GLY A 9 -1.06 15.39 -1.33
CA GLY A 9 -0.48 14.30 -0.57
C GLY A 9 0.96 13.98 -0.97
N ALA A 10 1.86 13.95 0.03
CA ALA A 10 3.26 13.53 -0.09
C ALA A 10 3.48 12.11 0.46
N GLY A 11 2.51 11.24 0.25
CA GLY A 11 2.68 9.80 0.40
C GLY A 11 3.47 9.20 -0.77
N PRO A 12 3.68 7.86 -0.80
CA PRO A 12 4.42 7.20 -1.88
C PRO A 12 3.88 7.52 -3.27
N ALA A 13 2.55 7.56 -3.44
CA ALA A 13 1.92 7.89 -4.73
C ALA A 13 2.27 9.31 -5.20
N GLY A 14 2.03 10.32 -4.37
CA GLY A 14 2.21 11.71 -4.78
C GLY A 14 3.67 12.10 -5.00
N LEU A 15 4.57 11.62 -4.14
CA LEU A 15 6.01 11.87 -4.30
C LEU A 15 6.58 11.15 -5.52
N LEU A 16 6.20 9.88 -5.74
CA LEU A 16 6.64 9.13 -6.91
C LEU A 16 6.11 9.75 -8.20
N LEU A 17 4.83 10.15 -8.23
CA LEU A 17 4.26 10.88 -9.37
C LEU A 17 5.05 12.15 -9.66
N SER A 18 5.29 13.00 -8.65
CA SER A 18 6.08 14.22 -8.81
C SER A 18 7.49 13.94 -9.34
N HIS A 19 8.12 12.86 -8.89
CA HIS A 19 9.46 12.47 -9.36
C HIS A 19 9.43 11.99 -10.82
N LEU A 20 8.49 11.11 -11.19
CA LEU A 20 8.36 10.63 -12.56
C LEU A 20 8.00 11.75 -13.55
N LEU A 21 7.17 12.72 -13.13
CA LEU A 21 6.85 13.90 -13.94
C LEU A 21 8.10 14.77 -14.15
N HIS A 22 8.87 14.99 -13.10
CA HIS A 22 10.14 15.72 -13.20
C HIS A 22 11.11 15.09 -14.20
N LEU A 23 11.30 13.76 -14.15
CA LEU A 23 12.15 13.03 -15.11
C LEU A 23 11.66 13.18 -16.55
N ARG A 24 10.41 13.56 -16.78
CA ARG A 24 9.77 13.78 -18.06
C ARG A 24 9.67 15.27 -18.45
N GLY A 25 10.25 16.17 -17.65
CA GLY A 25 10.20 17.62 -17.88
C GLY A 25 8.84 18.27 -17.63
N ILE A 26 7.97 17.61 -16.83
CA ILE A 26 6.64 18.11 -16.48
C ILE A 26 6.68 18.70 -15.07
N GLU A 27 6.26 19.96 -14.94
CA GLU A 27 6.24 20.68 -13.68
C GLU A 27 5.12 20.19 -12.76
N SER A 28 5.42 20.02 -11.47
CA SER A 28 4.43 19.68 -10.46
C SER A 28 4.70 20.36 -9.13
N VAL A 29 3.63 20.61 -8.38
CA VAL A 29 3.68 21.08 -6.99
C VAL A 29 2.98 20.06 -6.12
N VAL A 30 3.64 19.61 -5.05
CA VAL A 30 3.07 18.68 -4.06
C VAL A 30 2.67 19.46 -2.81
N LEU A 31 1.42 19.28 -2.38
CA LEU A 31 0.84 19.87 -1.17
C LEU A 31 0.59 18.75 -0.15
N GLU A 32 1.19 18.83 1.04
CA GLU A 32 1.07 17.85 2.12
C GLU A 32 0.63 18.52 3.42
N THR A 33 -0.38 17.97 4.07
CA THR A 33 -0.92 18.52 5.32
C THR A 33 -0.02 18.26 6.53
N ARG A 34 0.74 17.18 6.51
CA ARG A 34 1.67 16.80 7.58
C ARG A 34 3.02 17.48 7.39
N SER A 35 3.81 17.50 8.45
CA SER A 35 5.20 17.92 8.36
C SER A 35 6.06 16.89 7.61
N ARG A 36 7.20 17.31 7.07
CA ARG A 36 8.18 16.41 6.47
C ARG A 36 8.65 15.35 7.48
N VAL A 37 8.93 15.74 8.71
CA VAL A 37 9.39 14.84 9.76
C VAL A 37 8.34 13.77 10.04
N ASP A 38 7.06 14.12 10.09
CA ASP A 38 5.98 13.16 10.34
C ASP A 38 5.86 12.10 9.25
N ILE A 39 5.95 12.49 7.97
CA ILE A 39 5.84 11.52 6.87
C ILE A 39 7.07 10.60 6.79
N GLU A 40 8.27 11.13 7.06
CA GLU A 40 9.53 10.37 7.04
C GLU A 40 9.71 9.45 8.26
N SER A 41 9.02 9.73 9.38
CA SER A 41 9.12 8.93 10.62
C SER A 41 7.99 7.90 10.80
N THR A 42 6.93 7.98 10.02
CA THR A 42 5.77 7.08 10.17
C THR A 42 6.08 5.68 9.65
N ILE A 43 6.38 4.75 10.55
CA ILE A 43 6.72 3.35 10.20
C ILE A 43 5.48 2.62 9.68
N ARG A 44 5.49 2.26 8.39
CA ARG A 44 4.49 1.42 7.74
C ARG A 44 5.14 0.22 7.06
N ALA A 45 4.33 -0.81 6.78
CA ALA A 45 4.79 -1.96 6.01
C ALA A 45 5.29 -1.53 4.62
N GLY A 46 6.25 -2.26 4.11
CA GLY A 46 6.79 -2.06 2.78
C GLY A 46 7.26 -3.41 2.24
N VAL A 47 6.36 -4.13 1.59
CA VAL A 47 6.71 -5.29 0.76
C VAL A 47 6.59 -4.82 -0.67
N LEU A 48 7.71 -4.72 -1.36
CA LEU A 48 7.78 -4.26 -2.75
C LEU A 48 7.68 -5.45 -3.69
N GLU A 49 6.73 -5.38 -4.61
CA GLU A 49 6.62 -6.30 -5.75
C GLU A 49 7.72 -6.01 -6.79
N GLN A 50 7.99 -6.99 -7.66
CA GLN A 50 8.99 -6.84 -8.72
C GLN A 50 8.78 -5.56 -9.55
N GLY A 51 7.56 -5.30 -10.03
CA GLY A 51 7.29 -4.11 -10.85
C GLY A 51 7.46 -2.78 -10.11
N THR A 52 7.34 -2.76 -8.78
CA THR A 52 7.65 -1.59 -7.96
C THR A 52 9.15 -1.38 -7.83
N MET A 53 9.91 -2.47 -7.58
CA MET A 53 11.38 -2.42 -7.52
C MET A 53 11.97 -1.95 -8.84
N ASP A 54 11.47 -2.49 -9.94
CA ASP A 54 11.91 -2.12 -11.30
C ASP A 54 11.68 -0.63 -11.57
N LEU A 55 10.49 -0.11 -11.23
CA LEU A 55 10.18 1.31 -11.42
C LEU A 55 11.06 2.22 -10.55
N LEU A 56 11.33 1.84 -9.29
CA LEU A 56 12.24 2.61 -8.43
C LEU A 56 13.68 2.60 -8.97
N ASN A 57 14.15 1.48 -9.51
CA ASN A 57 15.45 1.39 -10.18
C ASN A 57 15.50 2.26 -11.46
N GLU A 58 14.52 2.15 -12.33
CA GLU A 58 14.37 2.96 -13.54
C GLU A 58 14.32 4.47 -13.24
N ALA A 59 13.71 4.84 -12.10
CA ALA A 59 13.61 6.21 -11.63
C ALA A 59 14.87 6.72 -10.90
N GLY A 60 15.93 5.89 -10.77
CA GLY A 60 17.17 6.27 -10.09
C GLY A 60 17.08 6.27 -8.56
N LEU A 61 16.07 5.62 -7.97
CA LEU A 61 15.79 5.58 -6.53
C LEU A 61 16.13 4.23 -5.88
N GLY A 62 16.65 3.25 -6.65
CA GLY A 62 16.82 1.88 -6.19
C GLY A 62 18.04 1.64 -5.30
N ALA A 63 19.01 2.54 -5.23
CA ALA A 63 20.32 2.29 -4.59
C ALA A 63 20.21 1.90 -3.10
N ARG A 64 19.45 2.66 -2.29
CA ARG A 64 19.25 2.34 -0.88
C ARG A 64 18.37 1.10 -0.70
N MET A 65 17.32 0.96 -1.52
CA MET A 65 16.47 -0.24 -1.51
C MET A 65 17.30 -1.51 -1.75
N GLN A 66 18.26 -1.48 -2.69
CA GLN A 66 19.14 -2.62 -2.96
C GLN A 66 20.14 -2.89 -1.85
N ALA A 67 20.63 -1.85 -1.16
CA ALA A 67 21.62 -1.96 -0.11
C ALA A 67 21.02 -2.35 1.25
N GLU A 68 19.83 -1.87 1.57
CA GLU A 68 19.22 -1.94 2.91
C GLU A 68 17.97 -2.83 2.94
N GLY A 69 17.32 -3.08 1.79
CA GLY A 69 16.13 -3.91 1.68
C GLY A 69 16.42 -5.39 1.89
N ALA A 70 15.52 -6.09 2.57
CA ALA A 70 15.61 -7.55 2.70
C ALA A 70 14.96 -8.23 1.51
N LEU A 71 15.77 -8.88 0.67
CA LEU A 71 15.29 -9.65 -0.48
C LEU A 71 14.74 -10.99 0.01
N HIS A 72 13.48 -11.28 -0.31
CA HIS A 72 12.83 -12.55 0.00
C HIS A 72 12.54 -13.32 -1.28
N HIS A 73 13.04 -14.54 -1.34
CA HIS A 73 12.82 -15.49 -2.44
C HIS A 73 11.55 -16.34 -2.24
N GLY A 74 10.90 -16.18 -1.09
CA GLY A 74 9.69 -16.88 -0.71
C GLY A 74 9.02 -16.25 0.51
N PHE A 75 8.02 -16.96 1.01
CA PHE A 75 7.42 -16.74 2.33
C PHE A 75 6.88 -18.08 2.86
N GLU A 76 6.58 -18.14 4.14
CA GLU A 76 6.08 -19.36 4.77
C GLU A 76 4.59 -19.24 5.12
N LEU A 77 3.85 -20.31 4.94
CA LEU A 77 2.50 -20.52 5.45
C LEU A 77 2.58 -21.50 6.64
N ALA A 78 2.20 -21.03 7.83
CA ALA A 78 2.16 -21.83 9.05
C ALA A 78 0.72 -22.23 9.37
N PHE A 79 0.46 -23.52 9.46
CA PHE A 79 -0.84 -24.08 9.86
C PHE A 79 -0.68 -25.52 10.36
N GLU A 80 -1.56 -25.94 11.25
CA GLU A 80 -1.52 -27.27 11.88
C GLU A 80 -0.12 -27.64 12.44
N GLY A 81 0.57 -26.66 13.06
CA GLY A 81 1.88 -26.85 13.68
C GLY A 81 3.04 -27.09 12.70
N GLN A 82 2.86 -26.81 11.42
CA GLN A 82 3.87 -26.96 10.37
C GLN A 82 4.04 -25.65 9.60
N ARG A 83 5.27 -25.39 9.11
CA ARG A 83 5.58 -24.32 8.18
C ARG A 83 5.86 -24.90 6.79
N ARG A 84 5.25 -24.34 5.78
CA ARG A 84 5.43 -24.73 4.38
C ARG A 84 5.77 -23.51 3.54
N ARG A 85 6.91 -23.56 2.85
CA ARG A 85 7.43 -22.44 2.09
C ARG A 85 6.82 -22.36 0.69
N ILE A 86 6.41 -21.17 0.29
CA ILE A 86 6.08 -20.81 -1.10
C ILE A 86 7.32 -20.18 -1.73
N ALA A 87 7.96 -20.89 -2.63
CA ALA A 87 9.23 -20.52 -3.25
C ALA A 87 9.02 -19.56 -4.43
N LEU A 88 8.82 -18.26 -4.16
CA LEU A 88 8.45 -17.24 -5.16
C LEU A 88 9.38 -17.25 -6.38
N THR A 89 10.69 -17.20 -6.14
CA THR A 89 11.68 -17.12 -7.24
C THR A 89 11.72 -18.38 -8.09
N GLU A 90 11.58 -19.55 -7.49
CA GLU A 90 11.54 -20.83 -8.23
C GLU A 90 10.26 -20.98 -9.07
N LEU A 91 9.16 -20.42 -8.60
CA LEU A 91 7.86 -20.55 -9.25
C LEU A 91 7.63 -19.49 -10.33
N THR A 92 8.20 -18.28 -10.17
CA THR A 92 7.87 -17.11 -11.02
C THR A 92 9.08 -16.45 -11.68
N GLY A 93 10.30 -16.76 -11.25
CA GLY A 93 11.50 -16.03 -11.64
C GLY A 93 11.67 -14.67 -10.94
N HIS A 94 10.73 -14.28 -10.05
CA HIS A 94 10.70 -13.00 -9.36
C HIS A 94 10.75 -13.15 -7.85
N SER A 95 11.13 -12.06 -7.18
CA SER A 95 11.22 -11.97 -5.71
C SER A 95 10.42 -10.78 -5.21
N ILE A 96 10.40 -10.59 -3.91
CA ILE A 96 9.92 -9.37 -3.24
C ILE A 96 11.04 -8.79 -2.40
N THR A 97 10.98 -7.49 -2.14
CA THR A 97 11.89 -6.83 -1.19
C THR A 97 11.10 -6.22 -0.05
N VAL A 98 11.47 -6.54 1.17
CA VAL A 98 10.97 -5.84 2.36
C VAL A 98 11.80 -4.58 2.54
N TYR A 99 11.24 -3.45 2.16
CA TYR A 99 11.82 -2.12 2.30
C TYR A 99 10.72 -1.17 2.77
N ALA A 100 10.85 -0.65 3.97
CA ALA A 100 9.75 0.03 4.65
C ALA A 100 9.26 1.26 3.87
N GLN A 101 7.94 1.48 3.84
CA GLN A 101 7.33 2.58 3.08
C GLN A 101 7.92 3.95 3.41
N HIS A 102 8.27 4.22 4.66
CA HIS A 102 8.88 5.50 5.07
C HIS A 102 10.30 5.68 4.53
N GLU A 103 11.04 4.60 4.26
CA GLU A 103 12.34 4.69 3.58
C GLU A 103 12.17 5.07 2.10
N VAL A 104 11.17 4.49 1.43
CA VAL A 104 10.79 4.94 0.06
C VAL A 104 10.40 6.42 0.04
N ILE A 105 9.67 6.90 1.06
CA ILE A 105 9.32 8.32 1.20
C ILE A 105 10.57 9.18 1.37
N LYS A 106 11.51 8.79 2.22
CA LYS A 106 12.79 9.52 2.42
C LYS A 106 13.59 9.65 1.12
N ASP A 107 13.69 8.55 0.36
CA ASP A 107 14.38 8.54 -0.93
C ASP A 107 13.72 9.47 -1.94
N LEU A 108 12.39 9.43 -2.04
CA LEU A 108 11.62 10.31 -2.90
C LEU A 108 11.72 11.78 -2.51
N VAL A 109 11.61 12.09 -1.22
CA VAL A 109 11.77 13.47 -0.71
C VAL A 109 13.18 13.97 -1.00
N ALA A 110 14.21 13.17 -0.72
CA ALA A 110 15.60 13.54 -0.99
C ALA A 110 15.84 13.84 -2.48
N ALA A 111 15.34 12.98 -3.38
CA ALA A 111 15.44 13.18 -4.82
C ALA A 111 14.70 14.44 -5.29
N ARG A 112 13.49 14.69 -4.77
CA ARG A 112 12.73 15.89 -5.15
C ARG A 112 13.37 17.17 -4.63
N VAL A 113 13.90 17.16 -3.41
CA VAL A 113 14.62 18.32 -2.84
C VAL A 113 15.92 18.58 -3.61
N ALA A 114 16.67 17.54 -3.96
CA ALA A 114 17.92 17.68 -4.75
C ALA A 114 17.65 18.25 -6.16
N ALA A 115 16.43 18.08 -6.67
CA ALA A 115 15.99 18.59 -7.98
C ALA A 115 15.16 19.90 -7.87
N ASP A 116 15.27 20.64 -6.76
CA ASP A 116 14.50 21.86 -6.48
C ASP A 116 12.98 21.70 -6.65
N GLY A 117 12.47 20.50 -6.35
CA GLY A 117 11.06 20.17 -6.48
C GLY A 117 10.18 20.97 -5.52
N ALA A 118 9.05 21.48 -6.01
CA ALA A 118 8.12 22.26 -5.23
C ALA A 118 7.29 21.38 -4.28
N LEU A 119 7.79 21.15 -3.07
CA LEU A 119 7.13 20.43 -1.98
C LEU A 119 6.68 21.44 -0.89
N LYS A 120 5.38 21.45 -0.56
CA LYS A 120 4.79 22.30 0.49
C LYS A 120 4.24 21.41 1.60
N PHE A 121 4.88 21.39 2.74
CA PHE A 121 4.45 20.65 3.93
C PHE A 121 3.71 21.54 4.91
N GLY A 122 2.82 20.96 5.70
CA GLY A 122 2.04 21.70 6.71
C GLY A 122 0.95 22.58 6.13
N VAL A 123 0.45 22.26 4.92
CA VAL A 123 -0.67 22.98 4.34
C VAL A 123 -1.99 22.60 5.03
N THR A 124 -2.93 23.54 5.13
CA THR A 124 -4.26 23.31 5.70
C THR A 124 -5.36 23.85 4.78
N ASP A 125 -6.61 23.57 5.11
CA ASP A 125 -7.80 24.10 4.40
C ASP A 125 -7.77 23.88 2.88
N VAL A 126 -7.33 22.69 2.45
CA VAL A 126 -7.21 22.33 1.03
C VAL A 126 -8.58 22.14 0.42
N SER A 127 -8.85 22.81 -0.71
CA SER A 127 -10.07 22.65 -1.50
C SER A 127 -9.80 22.73 -3.01
N LEU A 128 -10.58 21.96 -3.79
CA LEU A 128 -10.42 21.82 -5.24
C LEU A 128 -11.52 22.56 -6.00
N HIS A 129 -11.15 23.22 -7.08
CA HIS A 129 -12.06 24.05 -7.86
C HIS A 129 -11.84 23.87 -9.37
N ASN A 130 -12.91 23.95 -10.15
CA ASN A 130 -12.91 24.02 -11.62
C ASN A 130 -12.29 22.81 -12.35
N PHE A 131 -12.16 21.67 -11.72
CA PHE A 131 -11.56 20.48 -12.35
C PHE A 131 -12.53 19.76 -13.31
N ASP A 132 -13.83 19.97 -13.17
CA ASP A 132 -14.92 19.39 -13.98
C ASP A 132 -15.54 20.41 -14.98
N ALA A 133 -14.93 21.56 -15.10
CA ALA A 133 -15.46 22.68 -15.84
C ALA A 133 -15.26 22.55 -17.37
N ALA A 134 -16.16 23.17 -18.15
CA ALA A 134 -16.11 23.21 -19.61
C ALA A 134 -14.85 23.91 -20.14
N PRO A 135 -14.44 23.69 -21.42
CA PRO A 135 -13.16 24.18 -21.97
C PRO A 135 -12.86 25.67 -21.79
N ASP A 136 -13.87 26.55 -21.80
CA ASP A 136 -13.71 27.99 -21.72
C ASP A 136 -13.87 28.60 -20.30
N THR A 137 -13.80 27.75 -19.27
CA THR A 137 -13.94 28.15 -17.87
C THR A 137 -12.58 28.35 -17.19
N PRO A 138 -12.57 28.93 -15.97
CA PRO A 138 -11.33 29.04 -15.19
C PRO A 138 -10.61 27.71 -15.04
N ARG A 139 -9.28 27.75 -15.05
CA ARG A 139 -8.45 26.53 -14.90
C ARG A 139 -8.73 25.82 -13.59
N PRO A 140 -8.46 24.49 -13.52
CA PRO A 140 -8.39 23.79 -12.26
C PRO A 140 -7.52 24.51 -11.27
N SER A 141 -7.95 24.57 -10.02
CA SER A 141 -7.16 25.23 -8.99
C SER A 141 -7.33 24.55 -7.63
N ILE A 142 -6.28 24.64 -6.82
CA ILE A 142 -6.25 24.17 -5.44
C ILE A 142 -6.08 25.40 -4.56
N ARG A 143 -7.03 25.62 -3.64
CA ARG A 143 -6.89 26.62 -2.58
C ARG A 143 -6.40 25.94 -1.30
N TYR A 144 -5.49 26.57 -0.60
CA TYR A 144 -4.93 26.06 0.64
C TYR A 144 -4.35 27.20 1.48
N LYS A 145 -4.15 26.95 2.78
CA LYS A 145 -3.36 27.82 3.65
C LYS A 145 -1.97 27.24 3.89
N HIS A 146 -0.98 28.10 3.91
CA HIS A 146 0.40 27.76 4.24
C HIS A 146 1.04 28.93 4.97
N GLU A 147 1.70 28.65 6.10
CA GLU A 147 2.31 29.69 6.96
C GLU A 147 1.37 30.84 7.33
N GLY A 148 0.08 30.53 7.52
CA GLY A 148 -0.95 31.50 7.90
C GLY A 148 -1.56 32.30 6.74
N PHE A 149 -1.08 32.14 5.51
CA PHE A 149 -1.58 32.85 4.33
C PHE A 149 -2.42 31.93 3.43
N GLU A 150 -3.42 32.53 2.78
CA GLU A 150 -4.19 31.85 1.74
C GLU A 150 -3.45 31.86 0.40
N HIS A 151 -3.45 30.72 -0.26
CA HIS A 151 -2.83 30.54 -1.57
C HIS A 151 -3.80 29.89 -2.56
N THR A 152 -3.62 30.21 -3.84
CA THR A 152 -4.27 29.52 -4.95
C THR A 152 -3.20 29.00 -5.90
N LEU A 153 -3.22 27.70 -6.16
CA LEU A 153 -2.40 27.02 -7.16
C LEU A 153 -3.27 26.70 -8.37
N GLU A 154 -3.07 27.41 -9.47
CA GLU A 154 -3.67 27.05 -10.77
C GLU A 154 -2.86 25.93 -11.43
N CYS A 155 -3.54 24.96 -12.03
CA CYS A 155 -2.89 23.84 -12.72
C CYS A 155 -3.70 23.39 -13.93
N ASP A 156 -3.10 22.57 -14.77
CA ASP A 156 -3.81 21.96 -15.90
C ASP A 156 -4.55 20.70 -15.42
N PHE A 157 -3.94 19.95 -14.48
CA PHE A 157 -4.52 18.77 -13.86
C PHE A 157 -4.30 18.76 -12.34
N ILE A 158 -5.23 18.15 -11.60
CA ILE A 158 -5.13 17.88 -10.16
C ILE A 158 -5.03 16.37 -9.96
N VAL A 159 -4.11 15.93 -9.10
CA VAL A 159 -4.03 14.53 -8.71
C VAL A 159 -4.15 14.38 -7.20
N GLY A 160 -5.21 13.70 -6.75
CA GLY A 160 -5.43 13.33 -5.36
C GLY A 160 -4.66 12.06 -5.02
N CYS A 161 -3.59 12.22 -4.24
CA CYS A 161 -2.78 11.18 -3.61
C CYS A 161 -2.85 11.29 -2.07
N ASP A 162 -3.95 11.86 -1.56
CA ASP A 162 -4.18 12.33 -0.20
C ASP A 162 -4.75 11.26 0.75
N GLY A 163 -4.66 10.01 0.32
CA GLY A 163 -5.04 8.87 1.13
C GLY A 163 -6.56 8.71 1.33
N SER A 164 -6.91 7.80 2.23
CA SER A 164 -8.31 7.40 2.41
C SER A 164 -9.21 8.48 3.04
N GLN A 165 -8.63 9.46 3.70
CA GLN A 165 -9.32 10.54 4.41
C GLN A 165 -9.12 11.91 3.73
N GLY A 166 -8.48 11.93 2.57
CA GLY A 166 -8.21 13.14 1.83
C GLY A 166 -9.45 13.80 1.23
N VAL A 167 -9.28 15.04 0.77
CA VAL A 167 -10.37 15.85 0.21
C VAL A 167 -10.67 15.54 -1.26
N ALA A 168 -9.69 14.98 -1.99
CA ALA A 168 -9.77 14.82 -3.44
C ALA A 168 -10.96 13.96 -3.88
N ARG A 169 -11.12 12.76 -3.31
CA ARG A 169 -12.26 11.90 -3.63
C ARG A 169 -13.59 12.54 -3.23
N GLY A 170 -13.63 13.20 -2.07
CA GLY A 170 -14.83 13.90 -1.59
C GLY A 170 -15.25 15.07 -2.46
N SER A 171 -14.33 15.65 -3.24
CA SER A 171 -14.61 16.76 -4.18
C SER A 171 -15.30 16.29 -5.46
N MET A 172 -15.20 15.01 -5.81
CA MET A 172 -15.90 14.45 -6.97
C MET A 172 -17.42 14.41 -6.71
N PRO A 173 -18.26 14.82 -7.68
CA PRO A 173 -19.71 14.76 -7.53
C PRO A 173 -20.20 13.35 -7.17
N GLN A 174 -21.02 13.23 -6.13
CA GLN A 174 -21.55 11.95 -5.65
C GLN A 174 -22.29 11.19 -6.76
N ALA A 175 -23.04 11.90 -7.62
CA ALA A 175 -23.80 11.30 -8.72
C ALA A 175 -22.92 10.69 -9.83
N GLN A 176 -21.63 11.05 -9.88
CA GLN A 176 -20.67 10.51 -10.87
C GLN A 176 -19.82 9.39 -10.30
N ARG A 177 -19.97 9.07 -9.01
CA ARG A 177 -19.11 8.14 -8.30
C ARG A 177 -19.88 6.96 -7.75
N GLN A 178 -19.34 5.77 -7.94
CA GLN A 178 -19.80 4.55 -7.27
C GLN A 178 -18.68 4.03 -6.36
N ASP A 179 -18.99 3.87 -5.09
CA ASP A 179 -18.06 3.36 -4.09
C ASP A 179 -18.43 1.92 -3.72
N TYR A 180 -17.47 1.01 -3.83
CA TYR A 180 -17.58 -0.36 -3.37
C TYR A 180 -16.82 -0.50 -2.06
N GLN A 181 -17.46 -1.05 -1.03
CA GLN A 181 -16.84 -1.19 0.28
C GLN A 181 -17.18 -2.53 0.92
N ARG A 182 -16.18 -3.10 1.59
CA ARG A 182 -16.34 -4.21 2.52
C ARG A 182 -15.57 -3.92 3.79
N ILE A 183 -16.24 -3.98 4.93
CA ILE A 183 -15.63 -3.91 6.27
C ILE A 183 -15.55 -5.34 6.78
N TYR A 184 -14.36 -5.72 7.28
CA TYR A 184 -14.16 -7.03 7.89
C TYR A 184 -14.45 -6.96 9.39
N PRO A 185 -15.00 -8.03 10.00
CA PRO A 185 -15.40 -8.02 11.40
C PRO A 185 -14.23 -8.16 12.38
N PHE A 186 -13.00 -8.06 11.90
CA PHE A 186 -11.78 -8.19 12.70
C PHE A 186 -10.76 -7.10 12.35
N GLY A 187 -9.82 -6.92 13.24
CA GLY A 187 -8.64 -6.08 13.05
C GLY A 187 -7.35 -6.86 13.24
N TRP A 188 -6.23 -6.19 13.04
CA TRP A 188 -4.91 -6.67 13.37
C TRP A 188 -4.35 -5.89 14.56
N PHE A 189 -4.02 -6.61 15.63
CA PHE A 189 -3.17 -6.09 16.69
C PHE A 189 -1.73 -6.17 16.20
N GLY A 190 -1.07 -5.04 16.07
CA GLY A 190 0.29 -4.94 15.57
C GLY A 190 1.26 -4.44 16.62
N ILE A 191 2.43 -5.06 16.67
CA ILE A 191 3.54 -4.65 17.55
C ILE A 191 4.80 -4.40 16.75
N LEU A 192 5.63 -3.44 17.21
CA LEU A 192 7.03 -3.33 16.84
C LEU A 192 7.89 -3.80 18.01
N VAL A 193 8.85 -4.66 17.72
CA VAL A 193 9.66 -5.35 18.70
C VAL A 193 11.14 -5.09 18.41
N ASP A 194 11.87 -4.72 19.44
CA ASP A 194 13.32 -4.57 19.45
C ASP A 194 13.96 -5.97 19.63
N ALA A 195 14.11 -6.67 18.53
CA ALA A 195 14.64 -8.03 18.47
C ALA A 195 15.15 -8.38 17.06
N PRO A 196 16.15 -9.28 16.94
CA PRO A 196 16.57 -9.82 15.65
C PRO A 196 15.45 -10.63 14.98
N PRO A 197 15.52 -10.85 13.65
CA PRO A 197 14.49 -11.59 12.92
C PRO A 197 14.23 -12.99 13.48
N SER A 198 12.95 -13.37 13.57
CA SER A 198 12.54 -14.74 13.93
C SER A 198 12.69 -15.72 12.76
N SER A 199 12.66 -15.21 11.54
CA SER A 199 12.80 -15.97 10.29
C SER A 199 13.44 -15.08 9.22
N GLU A 200 14.09 -15.70 8.24
CA GLU A 200 14.65 -15.01 7.08
C GLU A 200 13.56 -14.43 6.17
N GLU A 201 12.40 -15.10 6.10
CA GLU A 201 11.27 -14.69 5.27
C GLU A 201 10.02 -14.44 6.11
N LEU A 202 8.99 -13.87 5.51
CA LEU A 202 7.68 -13.62 6.13
C LEU A 202 7.00 -14.94 6.50
N ILE A 203 6.34 -14.99 7.66
CA ILE A 203 5.51 -16.12 8.09
C ILE A 203 4.07 -15.64 8.24
N TYR A 204 3.17 -16.20 7.45
CA TYR A 204 1.72 -16.06 7.58
C TYR A 204 1.16 -17.29 8.29
N ALA A 205 0.57 -17.11 9.44
CA ALA A 205 0.03 -18.23 10.23
C ALA A 205 -1.50 -18.20 10.25
N ARG A 206 -2.10 -19.36 9.95
CA ARG A 206 -3.52 -19.65 10.19
C ARG A 206 -3.64 -20.54 11.43
N HIS A 207 -4.44 -20.12 12.39
CA HIS A 207 -4.72 -20.90 13.60
C HIS A 207 -6.21 -20.78 13.98
N ASP A 208 -6.72 -21.69 14.80
CA ASP A 208 -8.13 -21.65 15.27
C ASP A 208 -8.44 -20.44 16.16
N ARG A 209 -7.42 -19.81 16.74
CA ARG A 209 -7.50 -18.53 17.45
C ARG A 209 -7.48 -17.32 16.53
N GLY A 210 -7.22 -17.50 15.24
CA GLY A 210 -7.13 -16.48 14.21
C GLY A 210 -5.72 -16.34 13.63
N PHE A 211 -5.58 -15.42 12.71
CA PHE A 211 -4.37 -15.12 11.95
C PHE A 211 -3.21 -14.58 12.79
N ALA A 212 -1.97 -14.85 12.38
CA ALA A 212 -0.79 -14.09 12.77
C ALA A 212 0.17 -13.87 11.59
N LEU A 213 1.01 -12.84 11.67
CA LEU A 213 2.04 -12.50 10.70
C LEU A 213 3.31 -12.11 11.43
N ILE A 214 4.41 -12.74 11.08
CA ILE A 214 5.76 -12.42 11.54
C ILE A 214 6.53 -11.82 10.38
N SER A 215 7.09 -10.63 10.57
CA SER A 215 7.85 -9.95 9.52
C SER A 215 8.99 -9.09 10.10
N THR A 216 10.09 -9.02 9.35
CA THR A 216 11.24 -8.18 9.67
C THR A 216 11.04 -6.76 9.14
N ARG A 217 11.62 -5.76 9.83
CA ARG A 217 11.69 -4.36 9.36
C ARG A 217 13.13 -3.90 9.19
N SER A 218 14.00 -4.39 10.04
CA SER A 218 15.46 -4.16 9.98
C SER A 218 16.16 -5.31 10.71
N PRO A 219 17.50 -5.39 10.70
CA PRO A 219 18.23 -6.40 11.45
C PRO A 219 17.92 -6.48 12.96
N ASN A 220 17.34 -5.42 13.53
CA ASN A 220 17.06 -5.32 14.96
C ASN A 220 15.60 -5.02 15.27
N VAL A 221 14.72 -4.95 14.27
CA VAL A 221 13.29 -4.62 14.47
C VAL A 221 12.41 -5.59 13.72
N GLN A 222 11.49 -6.22 14.44
CA GLN A 222 10.43 -7.04 13.89
C GLN A 222 9.08 -6.31 13.99
N ARG A 223 8.22 -6.58 13.02
CA ARG A 223 6.80 -6.23 13.05
C ARG A 223 5.98 -7.51 13.07
N MET A 224 5.21 -7.68 14.11
CA MET A 224 4.33 -8.83 14.26
C MET A 224 2.88 -8.37 14.35
N TYR A 225 1.98 -9.21 13.85
CA TYR A 225 0.55 -8.97 13.92
C TYR A 225 -0.18 -10.23 14.32
N PHE A 226 -1.32 -10.05 14.99
CA PHE A 226 -2.31 -11.11 15.15
C PHE A 226 -3.73 -10.55 15.05
N GLN A 227 -4.66 -11.41 14.63
CA GLN A 227 -6.07 -11.07 14.53
C GLN A 227 -6.67 -10.78 15.90
N CYS A 228 -7.44 -9.69 16.02
CA CYS A 228 -8.15 -9.26 17.24
C CYS A 228 -9.53 -8.68 16.90
N ASP A 229 -10.34 -8.38 17.90
CA ASP A 229 -11.53 -7.54 17.72
C ASP A 229 -11.07 -6.11 17.37
N PRO A 230 -11.61 -5.48 16.30
CA PRO A 230 -11.25 -4.12 15.93
C PRO A 230 -11.65 -3.07 16.99
N LYS A 231 -12.49 -3.44 17.95
CA LYS A 231 -12.93 -2.60 19.08
C LYS A 231 -12.09 -2.78 20.34
N ASP A 232 -11.12 -3.70 20.33
CA ASP A 232 -10.22 -3.90 21.46
C ASP A 232 -9.44 -2.62 21.78
N SER A 233 -9.15 -2.42 23.07
CA SER A 233 -8.23 -1.38 23.50
C SER A 233 -6.80 -1.91 23.55
N VAL A 234 -5.86 -1.15 23.00
CA VAL A 234 -4.42 -1.48 23.06
C VAL A 234 -3.96 -1.66 24.53
N ASP A 235 -4.47 -0.84 25.45
CA ASP A 235 -4.10 -0.85 26.86
C ASP A 235 -4.60 -2.08 27.62
N ALA A 236 -5.60 -2.81 27.06
CA ALA A 236 -6.09 -4.07 27.64
C ALA A 236 -5.17 -5.27 27.36
N TRP A 237 -4.09 -5.07 26.59
CA TRP A 237 -3.16 -6.11 26.17
C TRP A 237 -1.78 -5.92 26.82
N SER A 238 -1.51 -6.69 27.90
CA SER A 238 -0.17 -6.78 28.47
C SER A 238 0.80 -7.44 27.50
N ASP A 239 2.10 -7.20 27.64
CA ASP A 239 3.14 -7.82 26.81
C ASP A 239 3.09 -9.34 26.92
N ASP A 240 2.93 -9.90 28.12
CA ASP A 240 2.82 -11.33 28.33
C ASP A 240 1.62 -11.94 27.58
N ARG A 241 0.47 -11.26 27.59
CA ARG A 241 -0.71 -11.70 26.85
C ARG A 241 -0.47 -11.68 25.34
N ILE A 242 0.22 -10.65 24.84
CA ILE A 242 0.57 -10.52 23.42
C ILE A 242 1.48 -11.68 23.00
N TRP A 243 2.53 -11.95 23.78
CA TRP A 243 3.44 -13.05 23.50
C TRP A 243 2.75 -14.41 23.53
N ALA A 244 1.92 -14.65 24.56
CA ALA A 244 1.14 -15.90 24.66
C ALA A 244 0.21 -16.10 23.45
N GLU A 245 -0.42 -15.03 22.92
CA GLU A 245 -1.24 -15.13 21.70
C GLU A 245 -0.43 -15.38 20.44
N LEU A 246 0.73 -14.75 20.30
CA LEU A 246 1.62 -14.97 19.16
C LEU A 246 2.15 -16.42 19.17
N HIS A 247 2.72 -16.88 20.27
CA HIS A 247 3.20 -18.26 20.41
C HIS A 247 2.09 -19.28 20.09
N ALA A 248 0.91 -19.12 20.69
CA ALA A 248 -0.21 -20.01 20.46
C ALA A 248 -0.60 -20.15 18.98
N ARG A 249 -0.29 -19.14 18.15
CA ARG A 249 -0.69 -19.11 16.73
C ARG A 249 0.41 -19.51 15.76
N VAL A 250 1.67 -19.39 16.16
CA VAL A 250 2.80 -19.60 15.24
C VAL A 250 3.73 -20.72 15.63
N ASP A 251 3.68 -21.22 16.87
CA ASP A 251 4.55 -22.31 17.31
C ASP A 251 4.33 -23.56 16.47
N THR A 252 5.41 -24.28 16.21
CA THR A 252 5.45 -25.44 15.34
C THR A 252 5.91 -26.70 16.06
N HIS A 253 5.56 -27.86 15.52
CA HIS A 253 5.89 -29.17 16.11
C HIS A 253 7.40 -29.48 16.07
N ASP A 254 8.18 -28.79 15.26
CA ASP A 254 9.64 -28.90 15.17
C ASP A 254 10.39 -28.11 16.26
N GLY A 255 9.65 -27.42 17.15
CA GLY A 255 10.22 -26.67 18.27
C GLY A 255 10.71 -25.26 17.89
N TRP A 256 10.47 -24.78 16.67
CA TRP A 256 10.75 -23.40 16.32
C TRP A 256 9.85 -22.45 17.09
N GLN A 257 10.41 -21.33 17.52
CA GLN A 257 9.71 -20.27 18.26
C GLN A 257 10.09 -18.89 17.72
N ILE A 258 9.19 -17.93 17.90
CA ILE A 258 9.47 -16.51 17.59
C ILE A 258 10.51 -15.96 18.56
N THR A 259 11.30 -14.99 18.08
CA THR A 259 12.23 -14.24 18.91
C THR A 259 11.49 -13.11 19.59
N GLU A 260 11.36 -13.19 20.91
CA GLU A 260 10.79 -12.12 21.73
C GLU A 260 11.77 -10.96 21.93
N GLY A 261 11.26 -9.81 22.34
CA GLY A 261 12.03 -8.64 22.70
C GLY A 261 11.17 -7.55 23.29
N ARG A 262 11.74 -6.36 23.48
CA ARG A 262 11.02 -5.22 24.03
C ARG A 262 9.99 -4.70 23.01
N ILE A 263 8.71 -4.75 23.36
CA ILE A 263 7.65 -4.11 22.58
C ILE A 263 7.72 -2.60 22.81
N PHE A 264 7.96 -1.81 21.75
CA PHE A 264 8.05 -0.35 21.87
C PHE A 264 6.92 0.39 21.15
N GLN A 265 6.10 -0.31 20.36
CA GLN A 265 4.89 0.23 19.75
C GLN A 265 3.80 -0.82 19.65
N LYS A 266 2.58 -0.43 19.94
CA LYS A 266 1.35 -1.23 19.81
C LYS A 266 0.31 -0.43 19.04
N ASN A 267 -0.47 -1.07 18.18
CA ASN A 267 -1.62 -0.45 17.50
C ASN A 267 -2.63 -1.49 17.04
N ILE A 268 -3.86 -1.08 16.83
CA ILE A 268 -4.90 -1.90 16.21
C ILE A 268 -5.31 -1.24 14.89
N VAL A 269 -5.40 -2.06 13.84
CA VAL A 269 -5.79 -1.63 12.49
C VAL A 269 -7.03 -2.41 12.06
N GLY A 270 -8.14 -1.70 11.88
CA GLY A 270 -9.36 -2.28 11.28
C GLY A 270 -9.15 -2.60 9.81
N MET A 271 -9.78 -3.66 9.34
CA MET A 271 -9.66 -4.15 7.97
C MET A 271 -10.82 -3.71 7.10
N ARG A 272 -10.51 -3.22 5.90
CA ARG A 272 -11.52 -2.92 4.88
C ARG A 272 -10.97 -3.05 3.47
N SER A 273 -11.85 -3.38 2.53
CA SER A 273 -11.69 -3.15 1.10
C SER A 273 -12.50 -1.93 0.70
N PHE A 274 -11.97 -1.15 -0.22
CA PHE A 274 -12.68 0.00 -0.78
C PHE A 274 -12.19 0.30 -2.19
N VAL A 275 -13.11 0.55 -3.12
CA VAL A 275 -12.79 1.00 -4.49
C VAL A 275 -13.80 2.08 -4.88
N SER A 276 -13.30 3.24 -5.32
CA SER A 276 -14.10 4.31 -5.90
C SER A 276 -13.95 4.30 -7.42
N THR A 277 -15.07 4.37 -8.13
CA THR A 277 -15.09 4.43 -9.60
C THR A 277 -16.07 5.51 -10.08
N PRO A 278 -15.69 6.30 -11.11
CA PRO A 278 -14.38 6.35 -11.77
C PRO A 278 -13.26 6.90 -10.87
N MET A 279 -12.00 6.63 -11.23
CA MET A 279 -10.82 7.21 -10.57
C MET A 279 -10.46 8.59 -11.13
N GLN A 280 -11.37 9.20 -11.89
CA GLN A 280 -11.21 10.54 -12.45
C GLN A 280 -12.56 11.24 -12.60
N SER A 281 -12.53 12.59 -12.55
CA SER A 281 -13.65 13.47 -12.88
C SER A 281 -13.09 14.73 -13.53
N GLY A 282 -13.37 14.91 -14.83
CA GLY A 282 -12.76 15.99 -15.61
C GLY A 282 -11.23 15.94 -15.55
N LYS A 283 -10.61 16.98 -14.98
CA LYS A 283 -9.16 17.13 -14.83
C LYS A 283 -8.64 16.73 -13.42
N LEU A 284 -9.47 16.12 -12.59
CA LEU A 284 -9.11 15.53 -11.30
C LEU A 284 -8.92 14.02 -11.47
N PHE A 285 -7.76 13.50 -11.04
CA PHE A 285 -7.42 12.10 -10.99
C PHE A 285 -7.18 11.65 -9.55
N LEU A 286 -7.50 10.40 -9.21
CA LEU A 286 -7.21 9.80 -7.92
C LEU A 286 -6.19 8.68 -8.09
N ALA A 287 -5.25 8.55 -7.15
CA ALA A 287 -4.27 7.46 -7.11
C ALA A 287 -4.02 6.97 -5.67
N GLY A 288 -3.73 5.67 -5.52
CA GLY A 288 -3.49 5.04 -4.24
C GLY A 288 -4.72 5.03 -3.33
N ASP A 289 -4.52 5.17 -2.01
CA ASP A 289 -5.58 5.09 -1.01
C ASP A 289 -6.69 6.15 -1.17
N ALA A 290 -6.47 7.17 -1.98
CA ALA A 290 -7.52 8.11 -2.38
C ALA A 290 -8.58 7.45 -3.25
N ALA A 291 -8.20 6.46 -4.06
CA ALA A 291 -9.08 5.74 -4.97
C ALA A 291 -9.49 4.35 -4.45
N HIS A 292 -8.57 3.62 -3.80
CA HIS A 292 -8.81 2.23 -3.38
C HIS A 292 -8.01 1.86 -2.13
N ILE A 293 -8.53 0.92 -1.36
CA ILE A 293 -7.90 0.38 -0.14
C ILE A 293 -8.08 -1.13 -0.17
N VAL A 294 -6.99 -1.86 -0.06
CA VAL A 294 -6.98 -3.33 0.03
C VAL A 294 -6.66 -3.80 1.45
N PRO A 295 -7.15 -4.97 1.88
CA PRO A 295 -6.68 -5.58 3.10
C PRO A 295 -5.16 -5.80 3.05
N PRO A 296 -4.42 -5.53 4.13
CA PRO A 296 -2.96 -5.61 4.13
C PRO A 296 -2.41 -7.02 3.98
N THR A 297 -3.24 -8.06 4.08
CA THR A 297 -2.84 -9.48 4.00
C THR A 297 -2.08 -9.82 2.72
N GLY A 298 -2.45 -9.22 1.59
CA GLY A 298 -1.77 -9.42 0.31
C GLY A 298 -0.58 -8.50 0.06
N ALA A 299 -0.28 -7.56 0.97
CA ALA A 299 0.77 -6.55 0.83
C ALA A 299 0.66 -5.69 -0.46
N LYS A 300 -0.57 -5.39 -0.93
CA LYS A 300 -0.82 -4.76 -2.24
C LYS A 300 -0.92 -3.23 -2.22
N GLY A 301 -1.21 -2.59 -1.09
CA GLY A 301 -1.59 -1.16 -1.06
C GLY A 301 -0.58 -0.22 -1.72
N MET A 302 0.69 -0.26 -1.31
CA MET A 302 1.73 0.59 -1.91
C MET A 302 2.01 0.23 -3.37
N ASN A 303 2.03 -1.06 -3.70
CA ASN A 303 2.29 -1.54 -5.06
C ASN A 303 1.18 -1.12 -6.04
N LEU A 304 -0.09 -1.09 -5.59
CA LEU A 304 -1.20 -0.53 -6.36
C LEU A 304 -1.03 0.98 -6.59
N ALA A 305 -0.68 1.73 -5.54
CA ALA A 305 -0.42 3.16 -5.66
C ALA A 305 0.71 3.45 -6.68
N VAL A 306 1.77 2.65 -6.69
CA VAL A 306 2.85 2.71 -7.68
C VAL A 306 2.35 2.38 -9.09
N SER A 307 1.49 1.38 -9.24
CA SER A 307 0.88 1.02 -10.52
C SER A 307 0.01 2.15 -11.09
N ASP A 308 -0.83 2.76 -10.27
CA ASP A 308 -1.64 3.92 -10.67
C ASP A 308 -0.77 5.07 -11.18
N VAL A 309 0.27 5.38 -10.42
CA VAL A 309 1.21 6.47 -10.75
C VAL A 309 1.99 6.17 -12.03
N ARG A 310 2.38 4.91 -12.27
CA ARG A 310 3.01 4.48 -13.51
C ARG A 310 2.10 4.78 -14.72
N VAL A 311 0.82 4.37 -14.64
CA VAL A 311 -0.17 4.59 -15.70
C VAL A 311 -0.42 6.10 -15.89
N LEU A 312 -0.69 6.82 -14.80
CA LEU A 312 -1.03 8.23 -14.87
C LEU A 312 0.14 9.10 -15.37
N SER A 313 1.36 8.81 -14.92
CA SER A 313 2.54 9.57 -15.37
C SER A 313 2.84 9.35 -16.85
N ALA A 314 2.58 8.15 -17.39
CA ALA A 314 2.69 7.88 -18.84
C ALA A 314 1.61 8.61 -19.64
N ALA A 315 0.37 8.64 -19.14
CA ALA A 315 -0.74 9.35 -19.74
C ALA A 315 -0.51 10.87 -19.78
N LEU A 316 -0.02 11.45 -18.69
CA LEU A 316 0.36 12.87 -18.63
C LEU A 316 1.51 13.19 -19.58
N GLN A 317 2.51 12.30 -19.70
CA GLN A 317 3.60 12.46 -20.66
C GLN A 317 3.08 12.46 -22.12
N ALA A 318 2.17 11.54 -22.46
CA ALA A 318 1.57 11.49 -23.79
C ALA A 318 0.78 12.76 -24.10
N PHE A 319 0.05 13.28 -23.09
CA PHE A 319 -0.68 14.55 -23.25
C PHE A 319 0.26 15.73 -23.52
N TYR A 320 1.30 15.95 -22.72
CA TYR A 320 2.19 17.10 -22.88
C TYR A 320 3.12 17.00 -24.09
N ASN A 321 3.57 15.78 -24.46
CA ASN A 321 4.53 15.61 -25.54
C ASN A 321 3.87 15.39 -26.90
N GLN A 322 2.66 14.81 -26.94
CA GLN A 322 1.99 14.39 -28.19
C GLN A 322 0.63 15.07 -28.38
N GLY A 323 0.09 15.77 -27.38
CA GLY A 323 -1.22 16.43 -27.42
C GLY A 323 -2.41 15.46 -27.41
N THR A 324 -2.21 14.17 -27.03
CA THR A 324 -3.29 13.18 -27.00
C THR A 324 -3.92 13.06 -25.61
N HIS A 325 -5.24 12.96 -25.55
CA HIS A 325 -6.02 12.70 -24.34
C HIS A 325 -6.32 11.20 -24.13
N ASP A 326 -6.09 10.34 -25.11
CA ASP A 326 -6.57 8.96 -25.14
C ASP A 326 -6.19 8.15 -23.87
N GLN A 327 -4.96 8.31 -23.39
CA GLN A 327 -4.49 7.60 -22.21
C GLN A 327 -5.07 8.18 -20.91
N LEU A 328 -5.29 9.49 -20.85
CA LEU A 328 -5.96 10.14 -19.72
C LEU A 328 -7.42 9.70 -19.63
N ASP A 329 -8.13 9.70 -20.76
CA ASP A 329 -9.53 9.29 -20.84
C ASP A 329 -9.72 7.82 -20.43
N ARG A 330 -8.72 6.97 -20.70
CA ARG A 330 -8.72 5.54 -20.36
C ARG A 330 -8.07 5.22 -19.02
N TYR A 331 -7.63 6.23 -18.24
CA TYR A 331 -6.93 6.01 -16.99
C TYR A 331 -7.72 5.11 -16.03
N THR A 332 -9.00 5.44 -15.78
CA THR A 332 -9.87 4.65 -14.91
C THR A 332 -9.96 3.19 -15.36
N GLU A 333 -10.24 2.94 -16.64
CA GLU A 333 -10.35 1.58 -17.17
C GLU A 333 -9.05 0.79 -16.98
N THR A 334 -7.92 1.43 -17.26
CA THR A 334 -6.61 0.80 -17.19
C THR A 334 -6.22 0.49 -15.74
N ALA A 335 -6.34 1.44 -14.83
CA ALA A 335 -5.98 1.27 -13.43
C ALA A 335 -6.87 0.24 -12.72
N LEU A 336 -8.18 0.27 -12.95
CA LEU A 336 -9.13 -0.62 -12.29
C LEU A 336 -8.92 -2.11 -12.59
N LYS A 337 -8.35 -2.47 -13.74
CA LYS A 337 -8.00 -3.88 -14.02
C LYS A 337 -7.04 -4.43 -12.97
N ARG A 338 -6.01 -3.67 -12.64
CA ARG A 338 -5.02 -4.05 -11.62
C ARG A 338 -5.63 -3.97 -10.21
N VAL A 339 -6.43 -2.93 -9.93
CA VAL A 339 -7.09 -2.74 -8.63
C VAL A 339 -7.97 -3.93 -8.28
N TRP A 340 -8.90 -4.32 -9.17
CA TRP A 340 -9.81 -5.44 -8.90
C TRP A 340 -9.09 -6.78 -8.77
N ARG A 341 -8.01 -6.98 -9.51
CA ARG A 341 -7.18 -8.16 -9.36
C ARG A 341 -6.50 -8.22 -7.97
N ALA A 342 -5.95 -7.11 -7.52
CA ALA A 342 -5.31 -7.03 -6.21
C ALA A 342 -6.32 -7.10 -5.06
N GLU A 343 -7.53 -6.54 -5.23
CA GLU A 343 -8.65 -6.72 -4.30
C GLU A 343 -9.05 -8.18 -4.17
N HIS A 344 -9.20 -8.88 -5.31
CA HIS A 344 -9.52 -10.31 -5.32
C HIS A 344 -8.43 -11.12 -4.60
N PHE A 345 -7.16 -10.88 -4.92
CA PHE A 345 -6.05 -11.57 -4.28
C PHE A 345 -5.99 -11.30 -2.77
N SER A 346 -6.09 -10.04 -2.36
CA SER A 346 -6.06 -9.66 -0.94
C SER A 346 -7.24 -10.23 -0.17
N TRP A 347 -8.43 -10.24 -0.78
CA TRP A 347 -9.62 -10.88 -0.23
C TRP A 347 -9.45 -12.39 -0.08
N TRP A 348 -8.91 -13.06 -1.09
CA TRP A 348 -8.65 -14.51 -1.07
C TRP A 348 -7.64 -14.88 0.03
N MET A 349 -6.50 -14.20 0.10
CA MET A 349 -5.52 -14.38 1.18
C MET A 349 -6.14 -14.14 2.57
N THR A 350 -6.99 -13.11 2.68
CA THR A 350 -7.67 -12.79 3.94
C THR A 350 -8.60 -13.93 4.35
N ARG A 351 -9.41 -14.46 3.44
CA ARG A 351 -10.30 -15.59 3.73
C ARG A 351 -9.56 -16.89 4.07
N MET A 352 -8.47 -17.16 3.39
CA MET A 352 -7.67 -18.37 3.61
C MET A 352 -6.99 -18.38 5.00
N LEU A 353 -6.62 -17.20 5.52
CA LEU A 353 -5.77 -17.09 6.70
C LEU A 353 -6.50 -16.65 7.98
N HIS A 354 -7.61 -15.91 7.87
CA HIS A 354 -8.29 -15.35 9.03
C HIS A 354 -9.47 -16.20 9.47
N LYS A 355 -9.72 -16.19 10.78
CA LYS A 355 -10.97 -16.71 11.34
C LYS A 355 -12.05 -15.64 11.19
N LEU A 356 -13.15 -15.97 10.54
CA LEU A 356 -14.34 -15.14 10.47
C LEU A 356 -15.32 -15.58 11.58
N ASP A 357 -16.12 -14.65 12.13
CA ASP A 357 -17.00 -14.92 13.26
C ASP A 357 -18.10 -15.95 12.95
N ASP A 358 -18.51 -16.03 11.67
CA ASP A 358 -19.50 -16.96 11.15
C ASP A 358 -18.90 -18.25 10.58
N THR A 359 -17.56 -18.46 10.75
CA THR A 359 -16.86 -19.62 10.19
C THR A 359 -17.28 -20.91 10.92
N SER A 360 -18.04 -21.73 10.24
CA SER A 360 -18.46 -23.06 10.72
C SER A 360 -17.25 -24.01 10.78
N PRO A 361 -17.34 -25.13 11.55
CA PRO A 361 -16.31 -26.18 11.51
C PRO A 361 -16.04 -26.72 10.10
N PHE A 362 -17.05 -26.73 9.23
CA PHE A 362 -16.90 -27.13 7.83
C PHE A 362 -16.01 -26.14 7.06
N GLU A 363 -16.26 -24.84 7.20
CA GLU A 363 -15.46 -23.81 6.54
C GLU A 363 -14.03 -23.75 7.06
N GLN A 364 -13.79 -24.02 8.34
CA GLN A 364 -12.44 -24.15 8.90
C GLN A 364 -11.67 -25.30 8.21
N ARG A 365 -12.33 -26.43 7.93
CA ARG A 365 -11.72 -27.55 7.21
C ARG A 365 -11.46 -27.19 5.74
N LEU A 366 -12.32 -26.42 5.11
CA LEU A 366 -12.07 -25.90 3.75
C LEU A 366 -10.86 -24.97 3.70
N GLN A 367 -10.66 -24.10 4.71
CA GLN A 367 -9.46 -23.26 4.82
C GLN A 367 -8.19 -24.08 4.90
N VAL A 368 -8.17 -25.14 5.72
CA VAL A 368 -7.01 -26.04 5.84
C VAL A 368 -6.77 -26.77 4.52
N ALA A 369 -7.81 -27.31 3.88
CA ALA A 369 -7.70 -27.96 2.58
C ALA A 369 -7.16 -27.03 1.49
N GLU A 370 -7.54 -25.73 1.52
CA GLU A 370 -7.02 -24.73 0.60
C GLU A 370 -5.53 -24.44 0.87
N LEU A 371 -5.13 -24.32 2.13
CA LEU A 371 -3.71 -24.16 2.52
C LEU A 371 -2.88 -25.39 2.11
N GLU A 372 -3.41 -26.60 2.29
CA GLU A 372 -2.77 -27.82 1.80
C GLU A 372 -2.63 -27.80 0.27
N HIS A 373 -3.70 -27.40 -0.44
CA HIS A 373 -3.69 -27.34 -1.89
C HIS A 373 -2.63 -26.36 -2.41
N VAL A 374 -2.57 -25.12 -1.89
CA VAL A 374 -1.59 -24.10 -2.35
C VAL A 374 -0.15 -24.45 -1.97
N THR A 375 0.06 -25.31 -0.97
CA THR A 375 1.41 -25.73 -0.54
C THR A 375 1.88 -27.05 -1.14
N THR A 376 1.00 -27.86 -1.74
CA THR A 376 1.33 -29.16 -2.32
C THR A 376 1.15 -29.23 -3.84
N SER A 377 0.26 -28.43 -4.41
CA SER A 377 0.06 -28.34 -5.86
C SER A 377 0.96 -27.24 -6.46
N ARG A 378 1.90 -27.62 -7.33
CA ARG A 378 2.77 -26.64 -8.02
C ARG A 378 1.95 -25.57 -8.76
N ALA A 379 0.87 -25.93 -9.44
CA ALA A 379 0.03 -24.99 -10.17
C ALA A 379 -0.64 -23.97 -9.24
N ALA A 380 -1.18 -24.40 -8.09
CA ALA A 380 -1.80 -23.54 -7.10
C ALA A 380 -0.74 -22.63 -6.42
N ALA A 381 0.42 -23.18 -6.06
CA ALA A 381 1.55 -22.42 -5.54
C ALA A 381 2.03 -21.36 -6.53
N THR A 382 2.11 -21.71 -7.83
CA THR A 382 2.49 -20.75 -8.88
C THR A 382 1.47 -19.62 -9.01
N ALA A 383 0.18 -19.92 -9.03
CA ALA A 383 -0.88 -18.89 -9.09
C ALA A 383 -0.85 -17.96 -7.86
N LEU A 384 -0.60 -18.50 -6.66
CA LEU A 384 -0.38 -17.70 -5.45
C LEU A 384 0.85 -16.81 -5.59
N ALA A 385 1.99 -17.39 -6.01
CA ALA A 385 3.26 -16.70 -6.16
C ALA A 385 3.19 -15.55 -7.19
N GLU A 386 2.61 -15.80 -8.39
CA GLU A 386 2.43 -14.78 -9.43
C GLU A 386 1.62 -13.57 -8.95
N ASN A 387 0.54 -13.81 -8.22
CA ASN A 387 -0.24 -12.74 -7.61
C ASN A 387 0.54 -12.03 -6.51
N TYR A 388 1.36 -12.75 -5.73
CA TYR A 388 2.13 -12.17 -4.64
C TYR A 388 3.26 -11.29 -5.13
N VAL A 389 4.03 -11.71 -6.13
CA VAL A 389 5.12 -10.90 -6.72
C VAL A 389 4.65 -9.85 -7.73
N GLY A 390 3.37 -9.87 -8.10
CA GLY A 390 2.80 -8.91 -9.05
C GLY A 390 3.25 -9.10 -10.50
N SER A 391 3.72 -10.30 -10.88
CA SER A 391 4.31 -10.57 -12.21
C SER A 391 3.32 -10.64 -13.34
N VAL A 392 2.03 -10.64 -13.06
CA VAL A 392 1.03 -10.72 -14.14
C VAL A 392 0.79 -9.35 -14.71
N ALA A 393 1.27 -9.15 -15.92
CA ALA A 393 1.03 -7.95 -16.72
C ALA A 393 -0.50 -7.72 -16.88
N VAL A 394 -0.91 -6.47 -16.74
CA VAL A 394 -2.27 -6.01 -17.00
C VAL A 394 -2.30 -5.40 -18.39
#